data_ee7140862e102bb84a35f00840460471
#
_entry.id   ee7140862e102bb84a35f00840460471
#
_cell.length_a   1.000
_cell.length_b   1.000
_cell.length_c   1.000
_cell.angle_alpha   90.00
_cell.angle_beta   90.00
_cell.angle_gamma   90.00
#
_symmetry.space_group_name_H-M   'P 1'
#
loop_
_entity.id
_entity.type
_entity.pdbx_description
1 polymer ?
#
loop_
_entity_poly.entity_id
_entity_poly.type
_entity_poly.pdbx_seq_one_letter_code
_entity_poly.pdbx_strand_id
1 'polypeptide(L)'
;MQHPAELSIYSYLRKSIDGKAGMSQEVIDKIADDIKEALHKQFNSEKRKFKVRMSNVGRPKCQLWFDKNNPDKAEPLPASFKINMVIGDIVEAVFKGLLRASGTEFEDNDNVTLKLSNKAEISGEYDMVLDG
;
A
#
# COMPACT_ATOMS: atom_id res chain seq x y z
N MET A 1 23.87 6.38 -1.73
CA MET A 1 23.40 7.53 -0.93
C MET A 1 22.15 7.07 -0.17
N GLN A 2 22.14 7.22 1.14
CA GLN A 2 20.96 6.82 1.93
C GLN A 2 19.90 7.90 1.86
N HIS A 3 18.63 7.49 1.74
CA HIS A 3 17.51 8.44 1.72
C HIS A 3 17.34 9.09 3.10
N PRO A 4 17.01 10.41 3.20
CA PRO A 4 16.82 11.09 4.48
C PRO A 4 15.84 10.40 5.44
N ALA A 5 14.74 9.84 4.93
CA ALA A 5 13.78 9.09 5.71
C ALA A 5 14.39 7.82 6.34
N GLU A 6 15.27 7.13 5.63
CA GLU A 6 15.99 5.96 6.14
C GLU A 6 16.89 6.36 7.33
N LEU A 7 17.62 7.47 7.20
CA LEU A 7 18.45 7.99 8.28
C LEU A 7 17.62 8.38 9.50
N SER A 8 16.46 8.97 9.31
CA SER A 8 15.55 9.34 10.39
C SER A 8 15.05 8.11 11.15
N ILE A 9 14.63 7.07 10.44
CA ILE A 9 14.19 5.80 11.04
C ILE A 9 15.33 5.16 11.83
N TYR A 10 16.54 5.05 11.26
CA TYR A 10 17.67 4.47 11.98
C TYR A 10 18.06 5.27 13.22
N SER A 11 18.04 6.59 13.14
CA SER A 11 18.27 7.46 14.31
C SER A 11 17.24 7.23 15.41
N TYR A 12 15.96 7.15 15.04
CA TYR A 12 14.88 6.85 15.97
C TYR A 12 15.06 5.48 16.63
N LEU A 13 15.34 4.43 15.85
CA LEU A 13 15.52 3.08 16.36
C LEU A 13 16.71 2.98 17.33
N ARG A 14 17.83 3.66 17.04
CA ARG A 14 18.98 3.73 17.97
C ARG A 14 18.59 4.38 19.30
N LYS A 15 17.87 5.51 19.25
CA LYS A 15 17.39 6.17 20.45
C LYS A 15 16.42 5.29 21.25
N SER A 16 15.60 4.51 20.55
CA SER A 16 14.66 3.58 21.18
C SER A 16 15.40 2.43 21.91
N ILE A 17 16.43 1.86 21.28
CA ILE A 17 17.27 0.84 21.90
C ILE A 17 17.96 1.37 23.17
N ASP A 18 18.42 2.62 23.13
CA ASP A 18 19.04 3.27 24.29
C ASP A 18 18.03 3.71 25.37
N GLY A 19 16.74 3.44 25.19
CA GLY A 19 15.68 3.87 26.10
C GLY A 19 15.40 5.37 26.09
N LYS A 20 15.92 6.11 25.10
CA LYS A 20 15.79 7.57 24.98
C LYS A 20 14.60 8.01 24.12
N ALA A 21 13.97 7.09 23.41
CA ALA A 21 12.79 7.33 22.58
C ALA A 21 11.81 6.17 22.71
N GLY A 22 10.53 6.50 22.87
CA GLY A 22 9.43 5.53 22.80
C GLY A 22 8.52 5.84 21.62
N MET A 23 7.56 4.97 21.38
CA MET A 23 6.49 5.21 20.41
C MET A 23 5.27 5.73 21.16
N SER A 24 4.69 6.84 20.69
CA SER A 24 3.48 7.39 21.31
C SER A 24 2.29 6.45 21.11
N GLN A 25 1.33 6.51 22.05
CA GLN A 25 0.11 5.71 21.95
C GLN A 25 -0.66 6.04 20.68
N GLU A 26 -0.69 7.28 20.25
CA GLU A 26 -1.33 7.71 18.99
C GLU A 26 -0.75 7.02 17.78
N VAL A 27 0.58 6.90 17.69
CA VAL A 27 1.25 6.19 16.58
C VAL A 27 0.94 4.69 16.63
N ILE A 28 0.96 4.09 17.82
CA ILE A 28 0.62 2.67 18.01
C ILE A 28 -0.83 2.40 17.57
N ASP A 29 -1.76 3.24 17.98
CA ASP A 29 -3.18 3.11 17.62
C ASP A 29 -3.37 3.26 16.10
N LYS A 30 -2.67 4.19 15.47
CA LYS A 30 -2.70 4.36 14.02
C LYS A 30 -2.17 3.13 13.28
N ILE A 31 -1.06 2.55 13.73
CA ILE A 31 -0.54 1.27 13.16
C ILE A 31 -1.58 0.17 13.30
N ALA A 32 -2.20 0.04 14.46
CA ALA A 32 -3.22 -0.97 14.72
C ALA A 32 -4.44 -0.79 13.81
N ASP A 33 -4.89 0.44 13.60
CA ASP A 33 -6.01 0.75 12.71
C ASP A 33 -5.66 0.47 11.24
N ASP A 34 -4.46 0.82 10.78
CA ASP A 34 -3.99 0.54 9.43
C ASP A 34 -3.92 -0.99 9.18
N ILE A 35 -3.43 -1.77 10.15
CA ILE A 35 -3.42 -3.25 10.08
C ILE A 35 -4.85 -3.81 10.02
N LYS A 36 -5.73 -3.31 10.87
CA LYS A 36 -7.15 -3.72 10.90
C LYS A 36 -7.83 -3.45 9.56
N GLU A 37 -7.63 -2.27 8.99
CA GLU A 37 -8.15 -1.91 7.67
C GLU A 37 -7.59 -2.83 6.57
N ALA A 38 -6.29 -3.09 6.59
CA ALA A 38 -5.64 -4.00 5.65
C ALA A 38 -6.23 -5.41 5.71
N LEU A 39 -6.47 -5.94 6.91
CA LEU A 39 -7.10 -7.25 7.08
C LEU A 39 -8.54 -7.26 6.55
N HIS A 40 -9.33 -6.21 6.81
CA HIS A 40 -10.66 -6.09 6.23
C HIS A 40 -10.61 -6.03 4.70
N LYS A 41 -9.70 -5.26 4.13
CA LYS A 41 -9.48 -5.16 2.67
C LYS A 41 -9.12 -6.51 2.06
N GLN A 42 -8.28 -7.30 2.73
CA GLN A 42 -7.82 -8.58 2.21
C GLN A 42 -8.83 -9.72 2.35
N PHE A 43 -9.61 -9.75 3.41
CA PHE A 43 -10.47 -10.90 3.71
C PHE A 43 -11.96 -10.64 3.53
N ASN A 44 -12.42 -9.40 3.70
CA ASN A 44 -13.84 -9.05 3.71
C ASN A 44 -14.26 -8.14 2.54
N SER A 45 -13.34 -7.80 1.62
CA SER A 45 -13.71 -7.00 0.45
C SER A 45 -14.50 -7.82 -0.56
N GLU A 46 -15.52 -7.21 -1.14
CA GLU A 46 -16.24 -7.79 -2.27
C GLU A 46 -15.32 -7.97 -3.50
N LYS A 47 -15.69 -8.92 -4.37
CA LYS A 47 -14.99 -9.11 -5.66
C LYS A 47 -14.97 -7.79 -6.43
N ARG A 48 -13.78 -7.29 -6.70
CA ARG A 48 -13.61 -6.02 -7.40
C ARG A 48 -14.08 -6.14 -8.84
N LYS A 49 -14.90 -5.18 -9.27
CA LYS A 49 -15.24 -5.02 -10.68
C LYS A 49 -13.98 -4.71 -11.49
N PHE A 50 -13.93 -5.21 -12.73
CA PHE A 50 -12.82 -4.90 -13.63
C PHE A 50 -12.67 -3.39 -13.82
N LYS A 51 -11.46 -2.89 -13.60
CA LYS A 51 -11.05 -1.52 -13.92
C LYS A 51 -9.67 -1.55 -14.56
N VAL A 52 -9.44 -0.66 -15.50
CA VAL A 52 -8.09 -0.45 -16.03
C VAL A 52 -7.29 0.30 -14.98
N ARG A 53 -6.21 -0.33 -14.51
CA ARG A 53 -5.30 0.24 -13.51
C ARG A 53 -3.95 0.51 -14.14
N MET A 54 -3.16 1.39 -13.51
CA MET A 54 -1.78 1.64 -13.93
C MET A 54 -0.97 0.36 -14.04
N SER A 55 -1.15 -0.59 -13.13
CA SER A 55 -0.51 -1.92 -13.16
C SER A 55 -0.91 -2.80 -14.35
N ASN A 56 -2.01 -2.48 -15.03
CA ASN A 56 -2.49 -3.20 -16.22
C ASN A 56 -2.02 -2.54 -17.52
N VAL A 57 -1.50 -1.32 -17.46
CA VAL A 57 -0.99 -0.62 -18.63
C VAL A 57 0.21 -1.38 -19.18
N GLY A 58 0.20 -1.65 -20.48
CA GLY A 58 1.23 -2.47 -21.14
C GLY A 58 0.92 -3.95 -21.26
N ARG A 59 -0.14 -4.46 -20.60
CA ARG A 59 -0.60 -5.84 -20.86
C ARG A 59 -1.21 -5.97 -22.25
N PRO A 60 -1.11 -7.14 -22.90
CA PRO A 60 -1.75 -7.38 -24.20
C PRO A 60 -3.25 -7.09 -24.16
N LYS A 61 -3.76 -6.42 -25.20
CA LYS A 61 -5.19 -6.05 -25.29
C LYS A 61 -6.12 -7.26 -25.18
N CYS A 62 -5.73 -8.40 -25.73
CA CYS A 62 -6.50 -9.65 -25.65
C CYS A 62 -6.64 -10.13 -24.20
N GLN A 63 -5.59 -10.01 -23.39
CA GLN A 63 -5.64 -10.36 -21.97
C GLN A 63 -6.58 -9.44 -21.21
N LEU A 64 -6.46 -8.12 -21.39
CA LEU A 64 -7.36 -7.15 -20.74
C LEU A 64 -8.83 -7.36 -21.15
N TRP A 65 -9.07 -7.68 -22.43
CA TRP A 65 -10.41 -8.00 -22.91
C TRP A 65 -10.96 -9.26 -22.25
N PHE A 66 -10.12 -10.30 -22.16
CA PHE A 66 -10.51 -11.57 -21.54
C PHE A 66 -10.83 -11.37 -20.05
N ASP A 67 -9.98 -10.68 -19.30
CA ASP A 67 -10.17 -10.40 -17.88
C ASP A 67 -11.47 -9.60 -17.62
N LYS A 68 -11.78 -8.67 -18.51
CA LYS A 68 -13.01 -7.87 -18.43
C LYS A 68 -14.27 -8.71 -18.66
N ASN A 69 -14.25 -9.60 -19.65
CA ASN A 69 -15.44 -10.29 -20.13
C ASN A 69 -15.61 -11.70 -19.53
N ASN A 70 -14.59 -12.24 -18.88
CA ASN A 70 -14.60 -13.55 -18.27
C ASN A 70 -14.05 -13.54 -16.83
N PRO A 71 -14.58 -12.72 -15.93
CA PRO A 71 -14.05 -12.60 -14.56
C PRO A 71 -14.14 -13.93 -13.78
N ASP A 72 -15.08 -14.80 -14.14
CA ASP A 72 -15.31 -16.07 -13.47
C ASP A 72 -14.33 -17.18 -13.92
N LYS A 73 -13.58 -16.94 -14.99
CA LYS A 73 -12.57 -17.88 -15.53
C LYS A 73 -11.16 -17.56 -15.04
N ALA A 74 -10.99 -16.53 -14.22
CA ALA A 74 -9.69 -16.23 -13.60
C ALA A 74 -9.27 -17.39 -12.69
N GLU A 75 -8.04 -17.86 -12.83
CA GLU A 75 -7.49 -18.83 -11.90
C GLU A 75 -7.43 -18.23 -10.48
N PRO A 76 -7.83 -18.98 -9.46
CA PRO A 76 -7.70 -18.53 -8.09
C PRO A 76 -6.23 -18.32 -7.74
N LEU A 77 -5.93 -17.20 -7.09
CA LEU A 77 -4.57 -16.92 -6.62
C LEU A 77 -4.12 -18.00 -5.61
N PRO A 78 -2.86 -18.45 -5.67
CA PRO A 78 -2.32 -19.37 -4.68
C PRO A 78 -2.44 -18.81 -3.26
N ALA A 79 -2.66 -19.68 -2.27
CA ALA A 79 -2.72 -19.26 -0.87
C ALA A 79 -1.44 -18.54 -0.41
N SER A 80 -0.28 -18.95 -0.93
CA SER A 80 1.00 -18.28 -0.69
C SER A 80 1.01 -16.83 -1.17
N PHE A 81 0.35 -16.53 -2.29
CA PHE A 81 0.24 -15.16 -2.77
C PHE A 81 -0.63 -14.32 -1.83
N LYS A 82 -1.71 -14.88 -1.33
CA LYS A 82 -2.60 -14.20 -0.39
C LYS A 82 -1.87 -13.84 0.91
N ILE A 83 -1.08 -14.76 1.47
CA ILE A 83 -0.32 -14.51 2.69
C ILE A 83 0.75 -13.42 2.47
N ASN A 84 1.42 -13.44 1.32
CA ASN A 84 2.41 -12.43 0.97
C ASN A 84 1.79 -11.03 0.87
N MET A 85 0.58 -10.91 0.33
CA MET A 85 -0.16 -9.63 0.30
C MET A 85 -0.47 -9.13 1.72
N VAL A 86 -0.95 -10.01 2.59
CA VAL A 86 -1.23 -9.66 4.00
C VAL A 86 0.03 -9.21 4.72
N ILE A 87 1.14 -9.93 4.56
CA ILE A 87 2.42 -9.56 5.17
C ILE A 87 2.90 -8.21 4.62
N GLY A 88 2.77 -7.97 3.30
CA GLY A 88 3.11 -6.69 2.68
C GLY A 88 2.35 -5.53 3.29
N ASP A 89 1.03 -5.66 3.43
CA ASP A 89 0.19 -4.61 4.02
C ASP A 89 0.56 -4.35 5.50
N ILE A 90 0.89 -5.40 6.27
CA ILE A 90 1.33 -5.25 7.68
C ILE A 90 2.67 -4.53 7.75
N VAL A 91 3.62 -4.90 6.91
CA VAL A 91 4.96 -4.27 6.86
C VAL A 91 4.81 -2.80 6.47
N GLU A 92 3.96 -2.47 5.50
CA GLU A 92 3.66 -1.09 5.11
C GLU A 92 3.10 -0.27 6.29
N ALA A 93 2.12 -0.81 7.03
CA ALA A 93 1.54 -0.14 8.19
C ALA A 93 2.58 0.15 9.27
N VAL A 94 3.44 -0.82 9.57
CA VAL A 94 4.54 -0.66 10.55
C VAL A 94 5.57 0.36 10.05
N PHE A 95 5.94 0.32 8.78
CA PHE A 95 6.89 1.25 8.19
C PHE A 95 6.38 2.69 8.24
N LYS A 96 5.12 2.93 7.88
CA LYS A 96 4.46 4.23 8.03
C LYS A 96 4.44 4.70 9.49
N GLY A 97 4.21 3.79 10.42
CA GLY A 97 4.29 4.07 11.85
C GLY A 97 5.69 4.49 12.30
N LEU A 98 6.75 3.84 11.81
CA LEU A 98 8.13 4.22 12.10
C LEU A 98 8.49 5.60 11.51
N LEU A 99 8.00 5.93 10.31
CA LEU A 99 8.16 7.27 9.74
C LEU A 99 7.52 8.33 10.63
N ARG A 100 6.28 8.12 11.07
CA ARG A 100 5.59 9.04 11.99
C ARG A 100 6.34 9.18 13.31
N ALA A 101 6.80 8.08 13.90
CA ALA A 101 7.55 8.09 15.16
C ALA A 101 8.91 8.78 15.04
N SER A 102 9.55 8.70 13.87
CA SER A 102 10.81 9.39 13.59
C SER A 102 10.65 10.89 13.28
N GLY A 103 9.40 11.38 13.19
CA GLY A 103 9.10 12.77 12.84
C GLY A 103 9.24 13.10 11.36
N THR A 104 9.25 12.08 10.49
CA THR A 104 9.29 12.28 9.04
C THR A 104 7.88 12.53 8.54
N GLU A 105 7.67 13.68 7.89
CA GLU A 105 6.41 14.00 7.22
C GLU A 105 6.32 13.27 5.89
N PHE A 106 5.14 12.79 5.57
CA PHE A 106 4.82 12.14 4.29
C PHE A 106 3.32 12.25 4.01
N GLU A 107 2.98 12.22 2.72
CA GLU A 107 1.60 12.04 2.31
C GLU A 107 1.26 10.55 2.30
N ASP A 108 0.13 10.21 2.90
CA ASP A 108 -0.38 8.84 2.93
C ASP A 108 -0.93 8.43 1.56
N ASN A 109 -1.22 7.14 1.40
CA ASN A 109 -1.73 6.59 0.15
C ASN A 109 -3.00 7.30 -0.33
N ASP A 110 -3.07 7.54 -1.63
CA ASP A 110 -4.25 8.10 -2.29
C ASP A 110 -4.43 7.48 -3.68
N ASN A 111 -5.63 7.65 -4.20
CA ASN A 111 -6.01 7.19 -5.53
C ASN A 111 -5.85 8.31 -6.55
N VAL A 112 -5.11 8.03 -7.60
CA VAL A 112 -4.97 8.93 -8.75
C VAL A 112 -5.76 8.36 -9.92
N THR A 113 -6.62 9.19 -10.52
CA THR A 113 -7.38 8.83 -11.71
C THR A 113 -7.02 9.75 -12.85
N LEU A 114 -6.50 9.17 -13.92
CA LEU A 114 -6.24 9.86 -15.18
C LEU A 114 -7.43 9.68 -16.12
N LYS A 115 -8.05 10.78 -16.52
CA LYS A 115 -9.12 10.80 -17.53
C LYS A 115 -8.51 11.02 -18.91
N LEU A 116 -8.79 10.10 -19.82
CA LEU A 116 -8.37 10.18 -21.21
C LEU A 116 -9.41 10.90 -22.07
N SER A 117 -9.00 11.40 -23.25
CA SER A 117 -9.85 12.16 -24.17
C SER A 117 -11.08 11.39 -24.67
N ASN A 118 -11.03 10.06 -24.66
CA ASN A 118 -12.12 9.17 -25.05
C ASN A 118 -13.06 8.76 -23.88
N LYS A 119 -13.03 9.50 -22.77
CA LYS A 119 -13.75 9.21 -21.53
C LYS A 119 -13.31 7.91 -20.81
N ALA A 120 -12.25 7.27 -21.25
CA ALA A 120 -11.65 6.16 -20.50
C ALA A 120 -10.91 6.71 -19.29
N GLU A 121 -10.91 5.93 -18.22
CA GLU A 121 -10.23 6.26 -16.95
C GLU A 121 -9.19 5.20 -16.64
N ILE A 122 -8.02 5.65 -16.21
CA ILE A 122 -6.96 4.79 -15.66
C ILE A 122 -6.76 5.19 -14.21
N SER A 123 -6.94 4.26 -13.29
CA SER A 123 -6.73 4.50 -11.87
C SER A 123 -5.43 3.87 -11.38
N GLY A 124 -4.79 4.52 -10.43
CA GLY A 124 -3.64 4.01 -9.70
C GLY A 124 -3.72 4.43 -8.24
N GLU A 125 -3.05 3.71 -7.39
CA GLU A 125 -2.89 4.03 -5.97
C GLU A 125 -1.38 4.06 -5.70
N TYR A 126 -0.91 5.08 -5.02
CA TYR A 126 0.45 5.13 -4.51
C TYR A 126 0.43 4.89 -3.00
N ASP A 127 1.48 4.29 -2.47
CA ASP A 127 1.53 3.89 -1.06
C ASP A 127 1.85 5.08 -0.16
N MET A 128 2.75 5.94 -0.59
CA MET A 128 3.11 7.19 0.11
C MET A 128 3.95 8.10 -0.79
N VAL A 129 3.98 9.39 -0.44
CA VAL A 129 4.90 10.38 -1.02
C VAL A 129 5.77 10.95 0.09
N LEU A 130 7.07 10.87 -0.09
CA LEU A 130 8.05 11.46 0.81
C LEU A 130 8.57 12.76 0.18
N ASP A 131 8.50 13.83 0.93
CA ASP A 131 9.16 15.08 0.55
C ASP A 131 10.69 14.88 0.66
N GLY A 132 11.34 14.98 -0.49
CA GLY A 132 12.79 14.74 -0.62
C GLY A 132 13.67 15.90 -0.25
#